data_74db8e470e298e138eec8fd11d12f3d6
#
_entry.id   74db8e470e298e138eec8fd11d12f3d6
#
_cell.length_a   1.000
_cell.length_b   1.000
_cell.length_c   1.000
_cell.angle_alpha   90.00
_cell.angle_beta   90.00
_cell.angle_gamma   90.00
#
_symmetry.space_group_name_H-M   'P 1'
#
loop_
_entity.id
_entity.type
_entity.pdbx_description
1 polymer ?
#
loop_
_entity_poly.entity_id
_entity_poly.type
_entity_poly.pdbx_seq_one_letter_code
_entity_poly.pdbx_strand_id
1 'polypeptide(L)'
;HQSCPYHAIVYIPIPCEEVCPVKAISKDKYGVEHIDESKCIYCGKCVNACPFGAIFEISQVFDILQRLRNKEQMVAIVAPSILAQFSAPKEKVYGAIKSLGFEEVVEVAQGAMETTRHEAEELIEKLKEGQPFMTTSCCPSYVQLAEKHIPDLKKYISSTGSPMYYTARIVKEKYPDAKIVFVGPCVAKRKEVKLDPCVDFTLTFE
;
A
#
# COMPACT_ATOMS: atom_id res chain seq x y z
N HIS A 1 -34.80 12.28 2.91
CA HIS A 1 -34.94 13.47 2.06
C HIS A 1 -35.79 13.19 0.83
N GLN A 2 -35.73 11.98 0.26
CA GLN A 2 -36.50 11.58 -0.94
C GLN A 2 -38.02 11.63 -0.74
N SER A 3 -38.49 11.52 0.50
CA SER A 3 -39.93 11.55 0.84
C SER A 3 -40.49 12.96 0.93
N CYS A 4 -39.68 14.01 0.80
CA CYS A 4 -40.16 15.39 0.88
C CYS A 4 -40.50 15.91 -0.53
N PRO A 5 -41.77 16.20 -0.85
CA PRO A 5 -42.18 16.67 -2.18
C PRO A 5 -41.68 18.10 -2.50
N TYR A 6 -41.24 18.83 -1.48
CA TYR A 6 -40.75 20.21 -1.62
C TYR A 6 -39.23 20.30 -1.65
N HIS A 7 -38.49 19.16 -1.59
CA HIS A 7 -37.04 19.11 -1.50
C HIS A 7 -36.44 19.97 -0.38
N ALA A 8 -37.20 20.17 0.71
CA ALA A 8 -36.79 20.98 1.86
C ALA A 8 -35.78 20.25 2.76
N ILE A 9 -35.61 18.94 2.60
CA ILE A 9 -34.66 18.13 3.34
C ILE A 9 -33.44 17.89 2.45
N VAL A 10 -32.31 18.51 2.81
CA VAL A 10 -31.06 18.36 2.10
C VAL A 10 -30.18 17.33 2.84
N TYR A 11 -29.69 16.33 2.12
CA TYR A 11 -28.68 15.43 2.58
C TYR A 11 -27.30 15.92 2.12
N ILE A 12 -26.42 16.20 3.07
CA ILE A 12 -25.02 16.56 2.78
C ILE A 12 -24.18 15.34 3.14
N PRO A 13 -23.66 14.61 2.13
CA PRO A 13 -22.83 13.44 2.39
C PRO A 13 -21.50 13.85 3.03
N ILE A 14 -20.98 12.99 3.89
CA ILE A 14 -19.64 13.12 4.43
C ILE A 14 -18.70 12.30 3.53
N PRO A 15 -17.78 12.95 2.80
CA PRO A 15 -17.01 12.28 1.76
C PRO A 15 -16.28 11.02 2.24
N CYS A 16 -15.67 11.05 3.42
CA CYS A 16 -14.91 9.91 3.96
C CYS A 16 -15.81 8.73 4.36
N GLU A 17 -17.01 8.97 4.86
CA GLU A 17 -17.99 7.92 5.17
C GLU A 17 -18.53 7.28 3.89
N GLU A 18 -18.90 8.12 2.90
CA GLU A 18 -19.50 7.66 1.63
C GLU A 18 -18.54 6.82 0.77
N VAL A 19 -17.25 7.19 0.72
CA VAL A 19 -16.28 6.45 -0.09
C VAL A 19 -15.76 5.20 0.60
N CYS A 20 -16.05 4.99 1.89
CA CYS A 20 -15.54 3.85 2.61
C CYS A 20 -16.26 2.55 2.19
N PRO A 21 -15.60 1.63 1.47
CA PRO A 21 -16.26 0.44 0.91
C PRO A 21 -16.70 -0.55 2.00
N VAL A 22 -16.12 -0.46 3.18
CA VAL A 22 -16.38 -1.36 4.32
C VAL A 22 -17.06 -0.64 5.48
N LYS A 23 -17.49 0.62 5.29
CA LYS A 23 -18.18 1.43 6.29
C LYS A 23 -17.44 1.45 7.65
N ALA A 24 -16.13 1.63 7.59
CA ALA A 24 -15.27 1.70 8.77
C ALA A 24 -15.18 3.11 9.35
N ILE A 25 -15.82 4.11 8.76
CA ILE A 25 -15.79 5.51 9.23
C ILE A 25 -17.18 5.90 9.65
N SER A 26 -17.27 6.47 10.84
CA SER A 26 -18.52 6.98 11.42
C SER A 26 -18.22 8.01 12.48
N LYS A 27 -19.20 8.88 12.75
CA LYS A 27 -19.13 9.86 13.85
C LYS A 27 -19.31 9.20 15.21
N ASP A 28 -18.54 9.69 16.15
CA ASP A 28 -18.75 9.40 17.56
C ASP A 28 -19.91 10.27 18.16
N LYS A 29 -20.17 10.12 19.44
CA LYS A 29 -21.17 10.89 20.17
C LYS A 29 -20.93 12.41 20.24
N TYR A 30 -19.73 12.85 19.88
CA TYR A 30 -19.34 14.27 19.85
C TYR A 30 -19.32 14.83 18.42
N GLY A 31 -19.68 14.02 17.43
CA GLY A 31 -19.68 14.41 16.01
C GLY A 31 -18.31 14.37 15.34
N VAL A 32 -17.33 13.76 15.99
CA VAL A 32 -15.96 13.58 15.44
C VAL A 32 -15.89 12.27 14.68
N GLU A 33 -15.30 12.32 13.46
CA GLU A 33 -15.10 11.13 12.64
C GLU A 33 -14.08 10.18 13.29
N HIS A 34 -14.45 8.92 13.35
CA HIS A 34 -13.64 7.85 13.91
C HIS A 34 -13.49 6.71 12.88
N ILE A 35 -12.29 6.15 12.80
CA ILE A 35 -12.01 4.98 11.96
C ILE A 35 -12.01 3.72 12.82
N ASP A 36 -12.93 2.82 12.55
CA ASP A 36 -12.98 1.50 13.17
C ASP A 36 -11.90 0.59 12.56
N GLU A 37 -10.79 0.45 13.28
CA GLU A 37 -9.65 -0.37 12.85
C GLU A 37 -10.01 -1.85 12.65
N SER A 38 -11.05 -2.35 13.31
CA SER A 38 -11.51 -3.73 13.14
C SER A 38 -12.12 -3.97 11.76
N LYS A 39 -12.69 -2.92 11.14
CA LYS A 39 -13.28 -2.96 9.80
C LYS A 39 -12.35 -2.40 8.73
N CYS A 40 -11.49 -1.45 9.08
CA CYS A 40 -10.64 -0.73 8.13
C CYS A 40 -9.71 -1.68 7.37
N ILE A 41 -9.70 -1.55 6.04
CA ILE A 41 -8.83 -2.33 5.13
C ILE A 41 -7.63 -1.52 4.63
N TYR A 42 -7.39 -0.34 5.16
CA TYR A 42 -6.27 0.56 4.84
C TYR A 42 -6.17 0.99 3.37
N CYS A 43 -7.27 1.01 2.62
CA CYS A 43 -7.27 1.27 1.17
C CYS A 43 -6.95 2.73 0.76
N GLY A 44 -7.00 3.69 1.70
CA GLY A 44 -6.68 5.10 1.45
C GLY A 44 -7.76 5.92 0.75
N LYS A 45 -8.93 5.36 0.39
CA LYS A 45 -9.99 6.11 -0.30
C LYS A 45 -10.45 7.34 0.47
N CYS A 46 -10.50 7.26 1.80
CA CYS A 46 -10.88 8.39 2.66
C CYS A 46 -9.86 9.53 2.63
N VAL A 47 -8.57 9.22 2.46
CA VAL A 47 -7.51 10.23 2.30
C VAL A 47 -7.77 11.05 1.05
N ASN A 48 -7.94 10.39 -0.09
CA ASN A 48 -8.16 11.05 -1.39
C ASN A 48 -9.51 11.78 -1.48
N ALA A 49 -10.52 11.34 -0.71
CA ALA A 49 -11.84 11.94 -0.74
C ALA A 49 -11.99 13.15 0.20
N CYS A 50 -11.06 13.35 1.14
CA CYS A 50 -11.17 14.42 2.12
C CYS A 50 -10.76 15.78 1.52
N PRO A 51 -11.70 16.72 1.26
CA PRO A 51 -11.36 18.00 0.67
C PRO A 51 -10.62 18.94 1.62
N PHE A 52 -10.59 18.56 2.92
CA PHE A 52 -9.98 19.37 3.98
C PHE A 52 -8.59 18.87 4.42
N GLY A 53 -8.11 17.75 3.86
CA GLY A 53 -6.88 17.12 4.33
C GLY A 53 -6.93 16.67 5.79
N ALA A 54 -8.13 16.42 6.35
CA ALA A 54 -8.31 16.02 7.74
C ALA A 54 -7.93 14.56 8.00
N ILE A 55 -7.86 13.75 6.94
CA ILE A 55 -7.38 12.36 6.99
C ILE A 55 -6.10 12.29 6.16
N PHE A 56 -5.02 11.91 6.79
CA PHE A 56 -3.71 11.79 6.15
C PHE A 56 -2.98 10.55 6.67
N GLU A 57 -1.98 10.13 5.93
CA GLU A 57 -1.12 9.03 6.34
C GLU A 57 -0.04 9.49 7.33
N ILE A 58 0.51 8.55 8.09
CA ILE A 58 1.69 8.82 8.92
C ILE A 58 2.90 8.90 7.99
N SER A 59 3.29 10.13 7.62
CA SER A 59 4.42 10.36 6.71
C SER A 59 5.76 10.06 7.39
N GLN A 60 6.67 9.42 6.65
CA GLN A 60 8.04 9.13 7.07
C GLN A 60 9.07 9.99 6.31
N VAL A 61 8.62 11.06 5.64
CA VAL A 61 9.49 11.93 4.83
C VAL A 61 10.61 12.53 5.66
N PHE A 62 10.31 13.05 6.86
CA PHE A 62 11.33 13.66 7.72
C PHE A 62 12.36 12.67 8.20
N ASP A 63 11.96 11.47 8.59
CA ASP A 63 12.89 10.40 9.03
C ASP A 63 13.86 10.04 7.91
N ILE A 64 13.34 9.90 6.68
CA ILE A 64 14.13 9.56 5.50
C ILE A 64 15.09 10.70 5.15
N LEU A 65 14.61 11.96 5.07
CA LEU A 65 15.45 13.12 4.76
C LEU A 65 16.57 13.32 5.78
N GLN A 66 16.28 13.11 7.07
CA GLN A 66 17.29 13.20 8.12
C GLN A 66 18.40 12.17 7.92
N ARG A 67 18.04 10.92 7.60
CA ARG A 67 18.97 9.82 7.36
C ARG A 67 19.81 10.06 6.10
N LEU A 68 19.18 10.50 5.00
CA LEU A 68 19.88 10.88 3.77
C LEU A 68 20.88 12.02 4.03
N ARG A 69 20.48 13.02 4.82
CA ARG A 69 21.37 14.12 5.22
C ARG A 69 22.56 13.62 6.05
N ASN A 70 22.34 12.63 6.89
CA ASN A 70 23.39 11.98 7.68
C ASN A 70 24.24 11.00 6.86
N LYS A 71 23.98 10.87 5.56
CA LYS A 71 24.68 9.94 4.64
C LYS A 71 24.58 8.48 5.06
N GLU A 72 23.47 8.11 5.70
CA GLU A 72 23.17 6.69 5.92
C GLU A 72 22.96 6.00 4.58
N GLN A 73 23.46 4.77 4.44
CA GLN A 73 23.27 3.99 3.23
C GLN A 73 21.80 3.61 3.08
N MET A 74 21.14 4.15 2.06
CA MET A 74 19.72 3.94 1.79
C MET A 74 19.50 3.54 0.34
N VAL A 75 18.64 2.57 0.11
CA VAL A 75 18.23 2.11 -1.23
C VAL A 75 16.71 2.33 -1.40
N ALA A 76 16.33 2.97 -2.50
CA ALA A 76 14.93 3.12 -2.87
C ALA A 76 14.47 1.94 -3.73
N ILE A 77 13.42 1.24 -3.31
CA ILE A 77 12.71 0.26 -4.13
C ILE A 77 11.41 0.90 -4.62
N VAL A 78 11.25 1.00 -5.94
CA VAL A 78 10.24 1.87 -6.54
C VAL A 78 9.18 1.07 -7.28
N ALA A 79 7.90 1.34 -6.99
CA ALA A 79 6.79 0.72 -7.70
C ALA A 79 6.75 1.20 -9.17
N PRO A 80 6.56 0.30 -10.16
CA PRO A 80 6.55 0.66 -11.58
C PRO A 80 5.53 1.74 -11.96
N SER A 81 4.44 1.86 -11.19
CA SER A 81 3.39 2.87 -11.39
C SER A 81 3.89 4.32 -11.28
N ILE A 82 5.09 4.57 -10.74
CA ILE A 82 5.71 5.90 -10.72
C ILE A 82 5.86 6.48 -12.13
N LEU A 83 6.02 5.64 -13.14
CA LEU A 83 6.16 6.08 -14.54
C LEU A 83 4.88 6.68 -15.12
N ALA A 84 3.72 6.36 -14.53
CA ALA A 84 2.44 6.97 -14.89
C ALA A 84 2.15 8.23 -14.07
N GLN A 85 2.84 8.43 -12.95
CA GLN A 85 2.65 9.60 -12.06
C GLN A 85 3.38 10.85 -12.58
N PHE A 86 4.54 10.68 -13.19
CA PHE A 86 5.37 11.78 -13.65
C PHE A 86 5.49 11.80 -15.17
N SER A 87 5.24 12.96 -15.79
CA SER A 87 5.41 13.19 -17.23
C SER A 87 6.89 13.37 -17.61
N ALA A 88 7.73 12.39 -17.24
CA ALA A 88 9.16 12.41 -17.48
C ALA A 88 9.70 11.01 -17.84
N PRO A 89 10.76 10.90 -18.64
CA PRO A 89 11.43 9.63 -18.91
C PRO A 89 11.89 8.95 -17.61
N LYS A 90 11.85 7.62 -17.60
CA LYS A 90 12.22 6.78 -16.45
C LYS A 90 13.56 7.17 -15.85
N GLU A 91 14.57 7.38 -16.70
CA GLU A 91 15.94 7.69 -16.30
C GLU A 91 16.02 9.02 -15.54
N LYS A 92 15.18 9.98 -15.92
CA LYS A 92 15.09 11.27 -15.20
C LYS A 92 14.43 11.13 -13.85
N VAL A 93 13.35 10.35 -13.76
CA VAL A 93 12.66 10.11 -12.48
C VAL A 93 13.58 9.38 -11.51
N TYR A 94 14.23 8.31 -11.95
CA TYR A 94 15.16 7.55 -11.11
C TYR A 94 16.42 8.33 -10.79
N GLY A 95 16.94 9.11 -11.74
CA GLY A 95 18.05 10.04 -11.50
C GLY A 95 17.72 11.10 -10.45
N ALA A 96 16.49 11.63 -10.46
CA ALA A 96 16.02 12.57 -9.45
C ALA A 96 15.97 11.94 -8.05
N ILE A 97 15.42 10.72 -7.93
CA ILE A 97 15.42 10.00 -6.66
C ILE A 97 16.85 9.74 -6.17
N LYS A 98 17.74 9.31 -7.06
CA LYS A 98 19.15 9.08 -6.72
C LYS A 98 19.85 10.37 -6.28
N SER A 99 19.51 11.52 -6.88
CA SER A 99 20.09 12.82 -6.51
C SER A 99 19.70 13.29 -5.11
N LEU A 100 18.65 12.71 -4.51
CA LEU A 100 18.30 12.96 -3.10
C LEU A 100 19.29 12.33 -2.10
N GLY A 101 20.19 11.46 -2.59
CA GLY A 101 21.20 10.81 -1.78
C GLY A 101 21.02 9.31 -1.59
N PHE A 102 20.06 8.67 -2.29
CA PHE A 102 19.94 7.21 -2.30
C PHE A 102 21.13 6.58 -3.03
N GLU A 103 21.67 5.49 -2.47
CA GLU A 103 22.77 4.70 -3.07
C GLU A 103 22.34 4.09 -4.41
N GLU A 104 21.16 3.51 -4.42
CA GLU A 104 20.58 2.88 -5.61
C GLU A 104 19.06 3.07 -5.66
N VAL A 105 18.52 2.97 -6.88
CA VAL A 105 17.07 2.94 -7.15
C VAL A 105 16.77 1.65 -7.90
N VAL A 106 15.99 0.76 -7.29
CA VAL A 106 15.67 -0.57 -7.81
C VAL A 106 14.18 -0.66 -8.12
N GLU A 107 13.83 -1.26 -9.26
CA GLU A 107 12.43 -1.47 -9.62
C GLU A 107 11.83 -2.65 -8.86
N VAL A 108 10.65 -2.46 -8.28
CA VAL A 108 9.88 -3.53 -7.64
C VAL A 108 9.42 -4.60 -8.66
N ALA A 109 9.47 -4.30 -9.94
CA ALA A 109 9.27 -5.27 -11.01
C ALA A 109 10.23 -6.48 -10.94
N GLN A 110 11.44 -6.32 -10.40
CA GLN A 110 12.36 -7.44 -10.21
C GLN A 110 11.79 -8.48 -9.24
N GLY A 111 11.26 -8.05 -8.11
CA GLY A 111 10.59 -8.94 -7.16
C GLY A 111 9.25 -9.49 -7.68
N ALA A 112 8.59 -8.78 -8.62
CA ALA A 112 7.37 -9.29 -9.23
C ALA A 112 7.60 -10.57 -10.04
N MET A 113 8.76 -10.76 -10.63
CA MET A 113 9.12 -12.00 -11.31
C MET A 113 9.19 -13.17 -10.32
N GLU A 114 9.81 -12.96 -9.16
CA GLU A 114 9.87 -13.97 -8.11
C GLU A 114 8.48 -14.27 -7.52
N THR A 115 7.68 -13.23 -7.26
CA THR A 115 6.28 -13.42 -6.84
C THR A 115 5.51 -14.29 -7.84
N THR A 116 5.61 -13.98 -9.14
CA THR A 116 4.91 -14.73 -10.18
C THR A 116 5.34 -16.18 -10.23
N ARG A 117 6.65 -16.47 -10.11
CA ARG A 117 7.17 -17.82 -10.10
C ARG A 117 6.63 -18.63 -8.93
N HIS A 118 6.71 -18.09 -7.72
CA HIS A 118 6.23 -18.75 -6.51
C HIS A 118 4.70 -18.92 -6.51
N GLU A 119 3.94 -17.91 -6.93
CA GLU A 119 2.47 -18.02 -7.04
C GLU A 119 2.05 -19.05 -8.08
N ALA A 120 2.78 -19.18 -9.19
CA ALA A 120 2.49 -20.20 -10.20
C ALA A 120 2.73 -21.62 -9.65
N GLU A 121 3.81 -21.85 -8.93
CA GLU A 121 4.13 -23.11 -8.26
C GLU A 121 3.05 -23.45 -7.23
N GLU A 122 2.71 -22.50 -6.33
CA GLU A 122 1.67 -22.67 -5.31
C GLU A 122 0.28 -22.96 -5.94
N LEU A 123 -0.07 -22.24 -7.01
CA LEU A 123 -1.35 -22.47 -7.72
C LEU A 123 -1.44 -23.92 -8.25
N ILE A 124 -0.37 -24.43 -8.87
CA ILE A 124 -0.34 -25.79 -9.40
C ILE A 124 -0.52 -26.82 -8.28
N GLU A 125 0.10 -26.61 -7.12
CA GLU A 125 -0.04 -27.47 -5.95
C GLU A 125 -1.48 -27.43 -5.41
N LYS A 126 -2.04 -26.22 -5.22
CA LYS A 126 -3.40 -26.04 -4.73
C LYS A 126 -4.46 -26.67 -5.64
N LEU A 127 -4.30 -26.55 -6.96
CA LEU A 127 -5.20 -27.20 -7.92
C LEU A 127 -5.12 -28.73 -7.85
N LYS A 128 -3.93 -29.32 -7.65
CA LYS A 128 -3.75 -30.76 -7.44
C LYS A 128 -4.42 -31.26 -6.15
N GLU A 129 -4.44 -30.41 -5.11
CA GLU A 129 -5.14 -30.67 -3.85
C GLU A 129 -6.67 -30.54 -3.96
N GLY A 130 -7.20 -30.17 -5.14
CA GLY A 130 -8.64 -30.00 -5.39
C GLY A 130 -9.18 -28.62 -5.05
N GLN A 131 -8.32 -27.64 -4.77
CA GLN A 131 -8.76 -26.27 -4.57
C GLN A 131 -9.22 -25.68 -5.91
N PRO A 132 -10.42 -25.04 -6.01
CA PRO A 132 -10.97 -24.62 -7.30
C PRO A 132 -10.28 -23.40 -7.91
N PHE A 133 -9.64 -22.56 -7.09
CA PHE A 133 -8.91 -21.36 -7.50
C PHE A 133 -7.98 -20.88 -6.38
N MET A 134 -7.10 -19.95 -6.72
CA MET A 134 -6.28 -19.19 -5.77
C MET A 134 -6.33 -17.71 -6.15
N THR A 135 -6.17 -16.84 -5.16
CA THR A 135 -6.04 -15.38 -5.36
C THR A 135 -4.69 -14.91 -4.87
N THR A 136 -4.19 -13.80 -5.43
CA THR A 136 -2.88 -13.27 -5.07
C THR A 136 -2.91 -12.55 -3.71
N SER A 137 -1.76 -12.45 -3.05
CA SER A 137 -1.59 -11.74 -1.76
C SER A 137 -0.94 -10.36 -1.88
N CYS A 138 -0.58 -9.93 -3.10
CA CYS A 138 0.24 -8.72 -3.33
C CYS A 138 -0.44 -7.40 -2.93
N CYS A 139 -1.78 -7.38 -2.73
CA CYS A 139 -2.54 -6.21 -2.28
C CYS A 139 -2.90 -6.32 -0.79
N PRO A 140 -2.26 -5.55 0.12
CA PRO A 140 -2.56 -5.63 1.55
C PRO A 140 -4.02 -5.27 1.89
N SER A 141 -4.65 -4.34 1.15
CA SER A 141 -6.06 -4.01 1.35
C SER A 141 -6.99 -5.17 0.99
N TYR A 142 -6.66 -5.94 -0.06
CA TYR A 142 -7.41 -7.13 -0.43
C TYR A 142 -7.30 -8.21 0.64
N VAL A 143 -6.10 -8.46 1.13
CA VAL A 143 -5.88 -9.43 2.21
C VAL A 143 -6.69 -9.05 3.45
N GLN A 144 -6.65 -7.76 3.84
CA GLN A 144 -7.46 -7.27 4.98
C GLN A 144 -8.97 -7.36 4.71
N LEU A 145 -9.42 -7.13 3.47
CA LEU A 145 -10.82 -7.30 3.09
C LEU A 145 -11.27 -8.75 3.27
N ALA A 146 -10.48 -9.68 2.75
CA ALA A 146 -10.79 -11.11 2.88
C ALA A 146 -10.78 -11.56 4.35
N GLU A 147 -9.76 -11.19 5.11
CA GLU A 147 -9.64 -11.60 6.51
C GLU A 147 -10.76 -11.05 7.41
N LYS A 148 -11.18 -9.79 7.21
CA LYS A 148 -12.14 -9.12 8.09
C LYS A 148 -13.59 -9.26 7.64
N HIS A 149 -13.83 -9.29 6.33
CA HIS A 149 -15.19 -9.18 5.79
C HIS A 149 -15.65 -10.41 5.01
N ILE A 150 -14.71 -11.26 4.53
CA ILE A 150 -15.03 -12.46 3.74
C ILE A 150 -14.12 -13.60 4.19
N PRO A 151 -14.25 -14.11 5.43
CA PRO A 151 -13.30 -15.07 6.01
C PRO A 151 -13.14 -16.35 5.17
N ASP A 152 -14.19 -16.75 4.44
CA ASP A 152 -14.17 -17.93 3.58
C ASP A 152 -13.16 -17.82 2.42
N LEU A 153 -12.79 -16.59 2.02
CA LEU A 153 -11.76 -16.36 1.00
C LEU A 153 -10.34 -16.53 1.53
N LYS A 154 -10.12 -16.45 2.84
CA LYS A 154 -8.78 -16.48 3.43
C LYS A 154 -7.98 -17.71 2.99
N LYS A 155 -8.62 -18.89 2.91
CA LYS A 155 -7.98 -20.14 2.50
C LYS A 155 -7.52 -20.17 1.03
N TYR A 156 -8.04 -19.26 0.21
CA TYR A 156 -7.71 -19.16 -1.21
C TYR A 156 -6.65 -18.10 -1.52
N ILE A 157 -6.22 -17.34 -0.53
CA ILE A 157 -5.18 -16.33 -0.71
C ILE A 157 -3.82 -17.02 -0.75
N SER A 158 -2.98 -16.66 -1.72
CA SER A 158 -1.59 -17.11 -1.80
C SER A 158 -0.82 -16.75 -0.53
N SER A 159 0.05 -17.65 -0.12
CA SER A 159 1.01 -17.43 0.97
C SER A 159 2.30 -16.73 0.50
N THR A 160 2.43 -16.52 -0.80
CA THR A 160 3.62 -15.95 -1.43
C THR A 160 3.82 -14.48 -1.06
N GLY A 161 5.07 -14.08 -0.87
CA GLY A 161 5.46 -12.70 -0.61
C GLY A 161 5.12 -11.76 -1.77
N SER A 162 4.87 -10.50 -1.45
CA SER A 162 4.58 -9.47 -2.46
C SER A 162 5.84 -9.11 -3.29
N PRO A 163 5.69 -8.45 -4.44
CA PRO A 163 6.81 -7.91 -5.19
C PRO A 163 7.76 -7.03 -4.36
N MET A 164 7.22 -6.24 -3.44
CA MET A 164 8.01 -5.43 -2.51
C MET A 164 8.87 -6.33 -1.60
N TYR A 165 8.29 -7.36 -1.04
CA TYR A 165 8.96 -8.34 -0.19
C TYR A 165 10.19 -8.99 -0.88
N TYR A 166 10.02 -9.50 -2.10
CA TYR A 166 11.13 -10.13 -2.82
C TYR A 166 12.18 -9.12 -3.27
N THR A 167 11.76 -7.93 -3.75
CA THR A 167 12.72 -6.88 -4.11
C THR A 167 13.57 -6.46 -2.92
N ALA A 168 12.98 -6.32 -1.74
CA ALA A 168 13.72 -5.97 -0.53
C ALA A 168 14.78 -7.02 -0.18
N ARG A 169 14.48 -8.30 -0.36
CA ARG A 169 15.45 -9.38 -0.16
C ARG A 169 16.59 -9.34 -1.15
N ILE A 170 16.28 -9.20 -2.43
CA ILE A 170 17.30 -9.04 -3.49
C ILE A 170 18.23 -7.86 -3.15
N VAL A 171 17.66 -6.74 -2.71
CA VAL A 171 18.46 -5.56 -2.31
C VAL A 171 19.30 -5.84 -1.06
N LYS A 172 18.75 -6.54 -0.06
CA LYS A 172 19.49 -6.90 1.17
C LYS A 172 20.66 -7.86 0.91
N GLU A 173 20.56 -8.74 -0.08
CA GLU A 173 21.69 -9.57 -0.49
C GLU A 173 22.87 -8.74 -1.03
N LYS A 174 22.57 -7.66 -1.78
CA LYS A 174 23.58 -6.76 -2.33
C LYS A 174 24.06 -5.70 -1.33
N TYR A 175 23.16 -5.23 -0.47
CA TYR A 175 23.36 -4.16 0.50
C TYR A 175 22.82 -4.57 1.88
N PRO A 176 23.51 -5.44 2.63
CA PRO A 176 22.99 -6.01 3.90
C PRO A 176 22.62 -4.94 4.93
N ASP A 177 23.43 -3.91 5.04
CA ASP A 177 23.29 -2.85 6.06
C ASP A 177 22.44 -1.65 5.59
N ALA A 178 22.10 -1.56 4.30
CA ALA A 178 21.34 -0.44 3.77
C ALA A 178 19.91 -0.41 4.31
N LYS A 179 19.42 0.79 4.58
CA LYS A 179 18.00 1.04 4.86
C LYS A 179 17.20 1.03 3.57
N ILE A 180 16.14 0.23 3.53
CA ILE A 180 15.30 0.10 2.35
C ILE A 180 14.06 0.98 2.49
N VAL A 181 13.83 1.82 1.48
CA VAL A 181 12.67 2.69 1.37
C VAL A 181 11.80 2.24 0.21
N PHE A 182 10.59 1.80 0.49
CA PHE A 182 9.60 1.55 -0.56
C PHE A 182 8.96 2.87 -1.00
N VAL A 183 8.98 3.13 -2.30
CA VAL A 183 8.34 4.30 -2.93
C VAL A 183 7.22 3.83 -3.84
N GLY A 184 5.96 4.13 -3.48
CA GLY A 184 4.81 3.62 -4.22
C GLY A 184 3.49 4.33 -3.91
N PRO A 185 2.43 4.11 -4.72
CA PRO A 185 1.18 4.86 -4.63
C PRO A 185 0.26 4.39 -3.49
N CYS A 186 0.62 3.33 -2.76
CA CYS A 186 -0.31 2.58 -1.92
C CYS A 186 -0.05 2.78 -0.44
N VAL A 187 -0.96 3.48 0.25
CA VAL A 187 -0.89 3.69 1.71
C VAL A 187 -1.00 2.38 2.51
N ALA A 188 -1.67 1.35 1.97
CA ALA A 188 -1.77 0.04 2.61
C ALA A 188 -0.42 -0.69 2.72
N LYS A 189 0.54 -0.38 1.85
CA LYS A 189 1.90 -0.93 1.92
C LYS A 189 2.62 -0.58 3.22
N ARG A 190 2.24 0.51 3.91
CA ARG A 190 2.73 0.83 5.26
C ARG A 190 2.40 -0.26 6.28
N LYS A 191 1.25 -0.92 6.13
CA LYS A 191 0.87 -2.03 7.00
C LYS A 191 1.76 -3.25 6.74
N GLU A 192 2.04 -3.53 5.49
CA GLU A 192 2.93 -4.63 5.08
C GLU A 192 4.37 -4.38 5.57
N VAL A 193 4.89 -3.16 5.36
CA VAL A 193 6.23 -2.76 5.83
C VAL A 193 6.41 -2.94 7.34
N LYS A 194 5.38 -2.66 8.15
CA LYS A 194 5.45 -2.91 9.60
C LYS A 194 5.65 -4.38 9.97
N LEU A 195 5.32 -5.29 9.07
CA LEU A 195 5.43 -6.74 9.27
C LEU A 195 6.66 -7.33 8.57
N ASP A 196 7.25 -6.59 7.62
CA ASP A 196 8.42 -7.03 6.85
C ASP A 196 9.71 -6.45 7.45
N PRO A 197 10.61 -7.29 7.98
CA PRO A 197 11.86 -6.82 8.59
C PRO A 197 12.87 -6.28 7.58
N CYS A 198 12.67 -6.49 6.28
CA CYS A 198 13.60 -6.07 5.23
C CYS A 198 13.32 -4.66 4.70
N VAL A 199 12.12 -4.11 4.91
CA VAL A 199 11.75 -2.75 4.46
C VAL A 199 11.64 -1.83 5.67
N ASP A 200 12.41 -0.77 5.69
CA ASP A 200 12.49 0.14 6.85
C ASP A 200 11.48 1.29 6.77
N PHE A 201 11.23 1.83 5.57
CA PHE A 201 10.41 3.02 5.37
C PHE A 201 9.52 2.92 4.13
N THR A 202 8.47 3.73 4.12
CA THR A 202 7.54 3.85 2.98
C THR A 202 7.29 5.31 2.65
N LEU A 203 7.39 5.64 1.37
CA LEU A 203 6.96 6.92 0.80
C LEU A 203 5.83 6.71 -0.20
N THR A 204 4.88 7.62 -0.22
CA THR A 204 3.91 7.76 -1.30
C THR A 204 4.48 8.67 -2.40
N PHE A 205 3.83 8.73 -3.56
CA PHE A 205 4.24 9.62 -4.65
C PHE A 205 3.84 11.08 -4.42
N GLU A 206 2.96 11.34 -3.45
CA GLU A 206 2.45 12.67 -3.08
C GLU A 206 3.15 13.22 -1.85
#